data_0f9886537dc937fdc39fc5bebba459b0
#
_entry.id   0f9886537dc937fdc39fc5bebba459b0
#
_cell.length_a   1.000
_cell.length_b   1.000
_cell.length_c   1.000
_cell.angle_alpha   90.00
_cell.angle_beta   90.00
_cell.angle_gamma   90.00
#
_symmetry.space_group_name_H-M   'P 1'
#
loop_
_entity.id
_entity.type
_entity.pdbx_description
1 polymer ?
#
loop_
_entity_poly.entity_id
_entity_poly.type
_entity_poly.pdbx_seq_one_letter_code
_entity_poly.pdbx_strand_id
1 'polypeptide(L)'
;WWHSRSCVKLASMEHTANCLAALNFYVDAGVDEVIGTMPVDRYTESKATQAAVTQAPAPQAPRRQTSASSSKAAAPRKVAQTEAETSARALAAGAADLAALQDVMAGFDLCPLRRTATNTVFGAGNAAAKLMLVGEAPGADEDRQGQPFVGVSGQLLDRMLASIGLDRDNVYITNMLAWRPPGNRKPTAEETTMCLPFIRRHIELVAPD
;
A
#
# COMPACT_ATOMS: atom_id res chain seq x y z
N TRP A 1 -59.19 9.58 -20.60
CA TRP A 1 -58.64 10.21 -19.35
C TRP A 1 -57.98 9.21 -18.37
N TRP A 2 -57.95 7.92 -18.67
CA TRP A 2 -57.42 6.91 -17.75
C TRP A 2 -56.07 6.32 -18.19
N HIS A 3 -55.57 6.63 -19.39
CA HIS A 3 -54.28 6.09 -19.90
C HIS A 3 -53.05 6.96 -19.58
N SER A 4 -53.25 8.21 -19.14
CA SER A 4 -52.13 9.14 -18.93
C SER A 4 -51.38 8.96 -17.59
N ARG A 5 -52.04 8.44 -16.54
CA ARG A 5 -51.44 8.27 -15.21
C ARG A 5 -50.57 7.03 -15.06
N SER A 6 -50.83 5.96 -15.82
CA SER A 6 -50.05 4.73 -15.76
C SER A 6 -48.69 4.86 -16.47
N CYS A 7 -48.64 5.62 -17.56
CA CYS A 7 -47.41 5.79 -18.34
C CYS A 7 -46.36 6.65 -17.59
N VAL A 8 -46.78 7.67 -16.87
CA VAL A 8 -45.88 8.53 -16.06
C VAL A 8 -45.33 7.77 -14.85
N LYS A 9 -46.11 6.85 -14.27
CA LYS A 9 -45.67 6.03 -13.12
C LYS A 9 -44.65 4.95 -13.52
N LEU A 10 -44.79 4.35 -14.70
CA LEU A 10 -43.85 3.37 -15.24
C LEU A 10 -42.49 4.02 -15.60
N ALA A 11 -42.52 5.16 -16.29
CA ALA A 11 -41.30 5.90 -16.62
C ALA A 11 -40.55 6.39 -15.37
N SER A 12 -41.28 6.75 -14.31
CA SER A 12 -40.69 7.12 -13.00
C SER A 12 -40.06 5.92 -12.30
N MET A 13 -40.64 4.73 -12.38
CA MET A 13 -40.08 3.52 -11.76
C MET A 13 -38.84 3.01 -12.49
N GLU A 14 -38.80 3.05 -13.81
CA GLU A 14 -37.63 2.70 -14.61
C GLU A 14 -36.47 3.66 -14.35
N HIS A 15 -36.75 4.95 -14.23
CA HIS A 15 -35.73 5.95 -13.90
C HIS A 15 -35.13 5.71 -12.50
N THR A 16 -35.97 5.38 -11.53
CA THR A 16 -35.54 5.08 -10.16
C THR A 16 -34.70 3.80 -10.11
N ALA A 17 -35.09 2.75 -10.84
CA ALA A 17 -34.35 1.50 -10.93
C ALA A 17 -32.98 1.71 -11.58
N ASN A 18 -32.89 2.53 -12.64
CA ASN A 18 -31.63 2.86 -13.28
C ASN A 18 -30.70 3.69 -12.37
N CYS A 19 -31.26 4.64 -11.59
CA CYS A 19 -30.49 5.39 -10.60
C CYS A 19 -29.94 4.49 -9.48
N LEU A 20 -30.73 3.54 -8.98
CA LEU A 20 -30.30 2.57 -7.98
C LEU A 20 -29.19 1.65 -8.51
N ALA A 21 -29.33 1.19 -9.75
CA ALA A 21 -28.30 0.37 -10.39
C ALA A 21 -26.99 1.14 -10.57
N ALA A 22 -27.05 2.41 -10.95
CA ALA A 22 -25.87 3.28 -11.05
C ALA A 22 -25.23 3.53 -9.69
N LEU A 23 -26.01 3.78 -8.64
CA LEU A 23 -25.49 3.96 -7.28
C LEU A 23 -24.82 2.68 -6.75
N ASN A 24 -25.42 1.52 -6.96
CA ASN A 24 -24.82 0.23 -6.59
C ASN A 24 -23.49 0.00 -7.34
N PHE A 25 -23.44 0.33 -8.63
CA PHE A 25 -22.19 0.25 -9.40
C PHE A 25 -21.08 1.12 -8.79
N TYR A 26 -21.38 2.35 -8.35
CA TYR A 26 -20.39 3.21 -7.70
C TYR A 26 -19.94 2.65 -6.35
N VAL A 27 -20.86 2.10 -5.55
CA VAL A 27 -20.52 1.45 -4.28
C VAL A 27 -19.63 0.21 -4.51
N ASP A 28 -19.96 -0.62 -5.48
CA ASP A 28 -19.17 -1.82 -5.85
C ASP A 28 -17.81 -1.44 -6.44
N ALA A 29 -17.71 -0.26 -7.08
CA ALA A 29 -16.45 0.32 -7.55
C ALA A 29 -15.60 0.98 -6.45
N GLY A 30 -16.09 0.97 -5.19
CA GLY A 30 -15.36 1.51 -4.03
C GLY A 30 -15.51 3.03 -3.87
N VAL A 31 -16.52 3.65 -4.49
CA VAL A 31 -16.84 5.07 -4.28
C VAL A 31 -17.66 5.19 -2.99
N ASP A 32 -17.02 5.61 -1.93
CA ASP A 32 -17.60 5.75 -0.57
C ASP A 32 -17.92 7.22 -0.20
N GLU A 33 -17.54 8.17 -1.06
CA GLU A 33 -17.79 9.60 -0.83
C GLU A 33 -18.48 10.27 -2.01
N VAL A 34 -19.46 11.12 -1.71
CA VAL A 34 -20.11 11.99 -2.68
C VAL A 34 -19.36 13.32 -2.74
N ILE A 35 -18.79 13.64 -3.90
CA ILE A 35 -18.13 14.93 -4.13
C ILE A 35 -19.19 15.97 -4.47
N GLY A 36 -19.39 16.93 -3.56
CA GLY A 36 -20.24 18.09 -3.81
C GLY A 36 -19.61 19.10 -4.78
N THR A 37 -20.43 19.97 -5.37
CA THR A 37 -19.97 21.03 -6.27
C THR A 37 -19.29 22.21 -5.54
N MET A 38 -19.40 22.27 -4.21
CA MET A 38 -18.76 23.29 -3.37
C MET A 38 -17.57 22.67 -2.63
N PRO A 39 -16.43 23.38 -2.53
CA PRO A 39 -15.30 22.89 -1.75
C PRO A 39 -15.65 22.80 -0.26
N VAL A 40 -15.37 21.66 0.37
CA VAL A 40 -15.60 21.42 1.80
C VAL A 40 -14.26 21.52 2.54
N ASP A 41 -14.20 22.43 3.52
CA ASP A 41 -13.03 22.53 4.42
C ASP A 41 -13.15 21.47 5.53
N ARG A 42 -12.60 20.30 5.28
CA ARG A 42 -12.62 19.16 6.21
C ARG A 42 -11.83 19.39 7.50
N TYR A 43 -10.92 20.38 7.53
CA TYR A 43 -10.18 20.73 8.73
C TYR A 43 -11.06 21.47 9.74
N THR A 44 -12.00 22.28 9.27
CA THR A 44 -12.98 22.97 10.14
C THR A 44 -14.10 22.03 10.59
N GLU A 45 -14.60 21.16 9.73
CA GLU A 45 -15.61 20.14 10.08
C GLU A 45 -15.11 19.12 11.11
N SER A 46 -13.87 18.65 10.99
CA SER A 46 -13.27 17.72 11.96
C SER A 46 -13.22 18.29 13.37
N LYS A 47 -12.99 19.61 13.52
CA LYS A 47 -13.01 20.29 14.81
C LYS A 47 -14.42 20.39 15.40
N ALA A 48 -15.43 20.64 14.58
CA ALA A 48 -16.83 20.70 15.00
C ALA A 48 -17.35 19.32 15.45
N THR A 49 -17.00 18.26 14.75
CA THR A 49 -17.41 16.88 15.10
C THR A 49 -16.74 16.41 16.39
N GLN A 50 -15.47 16.74 16.63
CA GLN A 50 -14.81 16.45 17.90
C GLN A 50 -15.43 17.19 19.09
N ALA A 51 -15.86 18.43 18.90
CA ALA A 51 -16.53 19.21 19.97
C ALA A 51 -17.93 18.66 20.32
N ALA A 52 -18.65 18.10 19.34
CA ALA A 52 -19.96 17.49 19.55
C ALA A 52 -19.90 16.12 20.26
N VAL A 53 -18.83 15.33 20.05
CA VAL A 53 -18.65 14.02 20.70
C VAL A 53 -18.26 14.16 22.18
N THR A 54 -17.71 15.31 22.59
CA THR A 54 -17.26 15.53 23.99
C THR A 54 -18.43 15.86 24.95
N GLN A 55 -19.67 16.05 24.48
CA GLN A 55 -20.82 16.46 25.31
C GLN A 55 -21.82 15.33 25.60
N ALA A 56 -21.61 14.10 25.23
CA ALA A 56 -22.47 12.99 25.62
C ALA A 56 -21.89 12.26 26.85
N PRO A 57 -22.62 12.13 27.98
CA PRO A 57 -22.12 11.41 29.15
C PRO A 57 -22.07 9.90 28.84
N ALA A 58 -20.87 9.34 28.84
CA ALA A 58 -20.65 7.92 28.69
C ALA A 58 -21.08 7.14 29.96
N PRO A 59 -21.70 5.96 29.86
CA PRO A 59 -21.93 5.07 30.99
C PRO A 59 -20.60 4.59 31.57
N GLN A 60 -20.39 4.81 32.85
CA GLN A 60 -19.18 4.37 33.55
C GLN A 60 -19.18 2.84 33.72
N ALA A 61 -18.33 2.16 32.97
CA ALA A 61 -17.94 0.78 33.26
C ALA A 61 -16.79 0.76 34.30
N PRO A 62 -16.68 -0.28 35.17
CA PRO A 62 -15.78 -0.27 36.32
C PRO A 62 -14.30 -0.24 35.85
N ARG A 63 -13.61 0.75 36.37
CA ARG A 63 -12.19 1.05 36.12
C ARG A 63 -11.30 -0.04 36.71
N ARG A 64 -10.87 -1.01 35.90
CA ARG A 64 -9.79 -1.93 36.27
C ARG A 64 -8.48 -1.16 36.26
N GLN A 65 -7.94 -0.90 37.44
CA GLN A 65 -6.62 -0.32 37.59
C GLN A 65 -5.58 -1.33 37.10
N THR A 66 -5.04 -1.11 35.90
CA THR A 66 -3.80 -1.74 35.47
C THR A 66 -2.66 -0.79 35.82
N SER A 67 -1.82 -1.23 36.72
CA SER A 67 -0.59 -0.59 37.16
C SER A 67 0.26 -0.13 35.95
N ALA A 68 0.61 1.15 35.95
CA ALA A 68 1.55 1.75 35.00
C ALA A 68 2.93 1.08 35.17
N SER A 69 3.27 0.19 34.27
CA SER A 69 4.64 -0.24 34.03
C SER A 69 5.34 0.83 33.23
N SER A 70 6.21 1.58 33.87
CA SER A 70 7.05 2.61 33.25
C SER A 70 7.98 1.95 32.22
N SER A 71 7.71 2.16 30.94
CA SER A 71 8.61 1.70 29.86
C SER A 71 9.82 2.64 29.74
N LYS A 72 10.83 2.36 30.56
CA LYS A 72 12.18 2.94 30.42
C LYS A 72 13.01 2.00 29.56
N ALA A 73 12.77 1.93 28.25
CA ALA A 73 13.58 1.14 27.31
C ALA A 73 13.44 1.60 25.85
N ALA A 74 13.60 2.91 25.57
CA ALA A 74 13.59 3.42 24.19
C ALA A 74 14.99 3.64 23.57
N ALA A 75 16.06 3.54 24.34
CA ALA A 75 17.40 3.84 23.86
C ALA A 75 18.05 2.71 23.00
N PRO A 76 17.99 1.41 23.32
CA PRO A 76 18.68 0.38 22.54
C PRO A 76 18.05 0.16 21.15
N ARG A 77 16.75 0.44 20.97
CA ARG A 77 16.04 0.24 19.71
C ARG A 77 16.43 1.26 18.64
N LYS A 78 16.64 2.52 19.02
CA LYS A 78 17.10 3.58 18.09
C LYS A 78 18.52 3.36 17.60
N VAL A 79 19.42 2.90 18.45
CA VAL A 79 20.82 2.62 18.08
C VAL A 79 20.88 1.47 17.07
N ALA A 80 20.19 0.36 17.33
CA ALA A 80 20.14 -0.78 16.40
C ALA A 80 19.53 -0.43 15.04
N GLN A 81 18.55 0.48 14.99
CA GLN A 81 17.95 0.95 13.74
C GLN A 81 18.93 1.80 12.91
N THR A 82 19.67 2.68 13.56
CA THR A 82 20.70 3.51 12.89
C THR A 82 21.83 2.63 12.33
N GLU A 83 22.23 1.57 13.06
CA GLU A 83 23.23 0.60 12.61
C GLU A 83 22.72 -0.18 11.38
N ALA A 84 21.47 -0.66 11.40
CA ALA A 84 20.87 -1.38 10.30
C ALA A 84 20.74 -0.52 9.03
N GLU A 85 20.32 0.75 9.17
CA GLU A 85 20.25 1.69 8.06
C GLU A 85 21.64 2.00 7.47
N THR A 86 22.63 2.21 8.34
CA THR A 86 24.01 2.49 7.92
C THR A 86 24.60 1.28 7.19
N SER A 87 24.37 0.06 7.72
CA SER A 87 24.79 -1.18 7.08
C SER A 87 24.09 -1.38 5.73
N ALA A 88 22.76 -1.17 5.64
CA ALA A 88 22.01 -1.25 4.38
C ALA A 88 22.57 -0.29 3.34
N ARG A 89 22.90 0.95 3.74
CA ARG A 89 23.47 1.96 2.85
C ARG A 89 24.84 1.56 2.32
N ALA A 90 25.73 1.07 3.19
CA ALA A 90 27.06 0.62 2.79
C ALA A 90 27.00 -0.58 1.86
N LEU A 91 26.15 -1.56 2.17
CA LEU A 91 25.95 -2.75 1.37
C LEU A 91 25.34 -2.43 0.00
N ALA A 92 24.32 -1.60 -0.05
CA ALA A 92 23.68 -1.17 -1.29
C ALA A 92 24.66 -0.40 -2.20
N ALA A 93 25.45 0.53 -1.63
CA ALA A 93 26.46 1.28 -2.38
C ALA A 93 27.57 0.40 -2.96
N GLY A 94 27.91 -0.71 -2.30
CA GLY A 94 28.89 -1.67 -2.78
C GLY A 94 28.43 -2.59 -3.92
N ALA A 95 27.13 -2.68 -4.19
CA ALA A 95 26.59 -3.51 -5.25
C ALA A 95 26.87 -2.89 -6.64
N ALA A 96 27.64 -3.58 -7.46
CA ALA A 96 28.02 -3.10 -8.80
C ALA A 96 26.91 -3.23 -9.85
N ASP A 97 26.06 -4.23 -9.69
CA ASP A 97 24.96 -4.56 -10.62
C ASP A 97 23.75 -5.13 -9.85
N LEU A 98 22.68 -5.45 -10.59
CA LEU A 98 21.43 -5.97 -10.00
C LEU A 98 21.63 -7.35 -9.34
N ALA A 99 22.50 -8.20 -9.88
CA ALA A 99 22.76 -9.51 -9.29
C ALA A 99 23.47 -9.37 -7.93
N ALA A 100 24.50 -8.54 -7.85
CA ALA A 100 25.21 -8.22 -6.61
C ALA A 100 24.25 -7.58 -5.59
N LEU A 101 23.32 -6.70 -6.03
CA LEU A 101 22.33 -6.11 -5.14
C LEU A 101 21.34 -7.16 -4.61
N GLN A 102 20.92 -8.09 -5.44
CA GLN A 102 20.04 -9.20 -5.05
C GLN A 102 20.69 -10.09 -4.00
N ASP A 103 21.95 -10.46 -4.21
CA ASP A 103 22.72 -11.29 -3.26
C ASP A 103 22.88 -10.59 -1.91
N VAL A 104 23.24 -9.31 -1.92
CA VAL A 104 23.35 -8.49 -0.71
C VAL A 104 22.03 -8.41 0.04
N MET A 105 20.91 -8.20 -0.67
CA MET A 105 19.58 -8.15 -0.06
C MET A 105 19.17 -9.51 0.51
N ALA A 106 19.44 -10.60 -0.20
CA ALA A 106 19.14 -11.95 0.27
C ALA A 106 19.89 -12.30 1.57
N GLY A 107 21.11 -11.76 1.76
CA GLY A 107 21.92 -11.93 2.96
C GLY A 107 21.66 -10.90 4.08
N PHE A 108 20.78 -9.93 3.90
CA PHE A 108 20.59 -8.84 4.87
C PHE A 108 19.66 -9.25 6.03
N ASP A 109 20.24 -9.63 7.17
CA ASP A 109 19.52 -10.16 8.34
C ASP A 109 19.05 -9.10 9.36
N LEU A 110 19.42 -7.84 9.17
CA LEU A 110 19.09 -6.77 10.11
C LEU A 110 17.64 -6.28 9.98
N CYS A 111 16.95 -6.57 8.85
CA CYS A 111 15.54 -6.26 8.69
C CYS A 111 14.66 -7.34 9.36
N PRO A 112 13.78 -6.97 10.32
CA PRO A 112 12.88 -7.93 10.96
C PRO A 112 11.98 -8.68 9.97
N LEU A 113 11.58 -8.05 8.85
CA LEU A 113 10.74 -8.66 7.84
C LEU A 113 11.42 -9.84 7.14
N ARG A 114 12.75 -9.83 6.99
CA ARG A 114 13.52 -10.92 6.40
C ARG A 114 13.30 -12.25 7.12
N ARG A 115 13.12 -12.19 8.45
CA ARG A 115 12.93 -13.40 9.29
C ARG A 115 11.54 -14.01 9.16
N THR A 116 10.55 -13.25 8.71
CA THR A 116 9.15 -13.68 8.61
C THR A 116 8.71 -13.95 7.18
N ALA A 117 9.46 -13.45 6.19
CA ALA A 117 9.22 -13.72 4.78
C ALA A 117 9.80 -15.07 4.35
N THR A 118 9.14 -15.71 3.41
CA THR A 118 9.58 -16.97 2.80
C THR A 118 10.67 -16.72 1.78
N ASN A 119 10.49 -15.72 0.93
CA ASN A 119 11.44 -15.36 -0.12
C ASN A 119 11.79 -13.87 -0.08
N THR A 120 12.93 -13.53 -0.68
CA THR A 120 13.26 -12.16 -1.05
C THR A 120 12.65 -11.87 -2.42
N VAL A 121 11.69 -10.96 -2.48
CA VAL A 121 11.04 -10.53 -3.72
C VAL A 121 11.83 -9.35 -4.27
N PHE A 122 12.76 -9.62 -5.20
CA PHE A 122 13.71 -8.61 -5.69
C PHE A 122 13.13 -7.75 -6.80
N GLY A 123 12.87 -8.34 -7.95
CA GLY A 123 12.35 -7.65 -9.12
C GLY A 123 12.06 -8.63 -10.26
N ALA A 124 11.35 -8.15 -11.27
CA ALA A 124 11.03 -8.92 -12.48
C ALA A 124 10.88 -7.99 -13.68
N GLY A 125 11.02 -8.55 -14.88
CA GLY A 125 10.91 -7.83 -16.14
C GLY A 125 12.26 -7.48 -16.74
N ASN A 126 12.29 -6.47 -17.59
CA ASN A 126 13.47 -6.10 -18.37
C ASN A 126 14.33 -5.08 -17.60
N ALA A 127 15.53 -5.46 -17.19
CA ALA A 127 16.47 -4.59 -16.48
C ALA A 127 16.94 -3.37 -17.32
N ALA A 128 16.78 -3.41 -18.63
CA ALA A 128 17.07 -2.28 -19.52
C ALA A 128 15.82 -1.48 -19.92
N ALA A 129 14.69 -1.69 -19.21
CA ALA A 129 13.45 -0.99 -19.48
C ALA A 129 13.55 0.48 -19.10
N LYS A 130 12.92 1.34 -19.92
CA LYS A 130 12.81 2.79 -19.65
C LYS A 130 11.77 3.12 -18.56
N LEU A 131 10.86 2.20 -18.30
CA LEU A 131 9.80 2.33 -17.31
C LEU A 131 10.04 1.34 -16.16
N MET A 132 10.14 1.88 -14.95
CA MET A 132 10.22 1.10 -13.71
C MET A 132 8.98 1.32 -12.87
N LEU A 133 8.36 0.23 -12.42
CA LEU A 133 7.19 0.24 -11.54
C LEU A 133 7.61 -0.20 -10.14
N VAL A 134 7.31 0.63 -9.14
CA VAL A 134 7.67 0.36 -7.74
C VAL A 134 6.41 0.27 -6.90
N GLY A 135 6.12 -0.93 -6.39
CA GLY A 135 5.05 -1.16 -5.42
C GLY A 135 5.51 -0.89 -3.99
N GLU A 136 4.61 -1.08 -3.03
CA GLU A 136 4.89 -0.86 -1.60
C GLU A 136 5.62 -2.04 -0.98
N ALA A 137 5.04 -3.24 -1.06
CA ALA A 137 5.57 -4.46 -0.44
C ALA A 137 4.97 -5.72 -1.09
N PRO A 138 5.63 -6.88 -0.98
CA PRO A 138 5.10 -8.14 -1.47
C PRO A 138 3.87 -8.60 -0.69
N GLY A 139 2.91 -9.18 -1.39
CA GLY A 139 1.79 -9.93 -0.82
C GLY A 139 2.14 -11.42 -0.58
N ALA A 140 1.12 -12.23 -0.29
CA ALA A 140 1.30 -13.65 0.00
C ALA A 140 1.75 -14.47 -1.21
N ASP A 141 1.22 -14.14 -2.38
CA ASP A 141 1.57 -14.84 -3.62
C ASP A 141 2.97 -14.49 -4.09
N GLU A 142 3.35 -13.21 -3.96
CA GLU A 142 4.68 -12.71 -4.25
C GLU A 142 5.74 -13.34 -3.34
N ASP A 143 5.48 -13.41 -2.04
CA ASP A 143 6.36 -14.03 -1.06
C ASP A 143 6.56 -15.52 -1.32
N ARG A 144 5.48 -16.24 -1.73
CA ARG A 144 5.55 -17.66 -2.07
C ARG A 144 6.34 -17.92 -3.35
N GLN A 145 6.21 -17.06 -4.36
CA GLN A 145 6.84 -17.25 -5.69
C GLN A 145 8.20 -16.55 -5.81
N GLY A 146 8.53 -15.61 -4.91
CA GLY A 146 9.75 -14.81 -5.00
C GLY A 146 9.73 -13.76 -6.12
N GLN A 147 8.56 -13.44 -6.68
CA GLN A 147 8.40 -12.50 -7.79
C GLN A 147 7.39 -11.40 -7.45
N PRO A 148 7.63 -10.13 -7.88
CA PRO A 148 6.72 -9.03 -7.62
C PRO A 148 5.48 -9.10 -8.52
N PHE A 149 4.36 -8.64 -7.97
CA PHE A 149 3.11 -8.48 -8.70
C PHE A 149 2.61 -9.75 -9.44
N VAL A 150 2.56 -10.88 -8.74
CA VAL A 150 2.01 -12.15 -9.28
C VAL A 150 0.60 -12.47 -8.77
N GLY A 151 0.15 -11.80 -7.72
CA GLY A 151 -1.19 -11.93 -7.17
C GLY A 151 -2.26 -11.15 -7.95
N VAL A 152 -3.42 -10.93 -7.34
CA VAL A 152 -4.57 -10.24 -7.95
C VAL A 152 -4.22 -8.84 -8.44
N SER A 153 -3.46 -8.07 -7.64
CA SER A 153 -3.00 -6.73 -8.04
C SER A 153 -2.06 -6.78 -9.24
N GLY A 154 -1.22 -7.82 -9.33
CA GLY A 154 -0.34 -8.03 -10.48
C GLY A 154 -1.10 -8.35 -11.76
N GLN A 155 -2.14 -9.17 -11.69
CA GLN A 155 -3.03 -9.45 -12.82
C GLN A 155 -3.76 -8.18 -13.30
N LEU A 156 -4.12 -7.29 -12.37
CA LEU A 156 -4.67 -5.99 -12.74
C LEU A 156 -3.62 -5.13 -13.44
N LEU A 157 -2.41 -5.07 -12.91
CA LEU A 157 -1.29 -4.35 -13.52
C LEU A 157 -1.01 -4.85 -14.95
N ASP A 158 -1.02 -6.16 -15.18
CA ASP A 158 -0.82 -6.73 -16.52
C ASP A 158 -1.90 -6.24 -17.51
N ARG A 159 -3.16 -6.18 -17.09
CA ARG A 159 -4.24 -5.62 -17.93
C ARG A 159 -4.08 -4.11 -18.18
N MET A 160 -3.61 -3.37 -17.19
CA MET A 160 -3.34 -1.93 -17.34
C MET A 160 -2.19 -1.70 -18.32
N LEU A 161 -1.10 -2.44 -18.22
CA LEU A 161 0.02 -2.39 -19.17
C LEU A 161 -0.43 -2.73 -20.59
N ALA A 162 -1.19 -3.81 -20.74
CA ALA A 162 -1.72 -4.23 -22.05
C ALA A 162 -2.60 -3.15 -22.69
N SER A 163 -3.36 -2.38 -21.89
CA SER A 163 -4.22 -1.30 -22.41
C SER A 163 -3.45 -0.13 -23.04
N ILE A 164 -2.16 0.00 -22.72
CA ILE A 164 -1.25 1.01 -23.29
C ILE A 164 -0.18 0.39 -24.21
N GLY A 165 -0.36 -0.87 -24.59
CA GLY A 165 0.54 -1.57 -25.51
C GLY A 165 1.87 -2.01 -24.88
N LEU A 166 1.93 -2.14 -23.55
CA LEU A 166 3.09 -2.62 -22.80
C LEU A 166 2.80 -4.00 -22.18
N ASP A 167 3.85 -4.70 -21.86
CA ASP A 167 3.85 -5.97 -21.12
C ASP A 167 5.03 -6.01 -20.13
N ARG A 168 5.24 -7.13 -19.46
CA ARG A 168 6.32 -7.31 -18.49
C ARG A 168 7.72 -7.28 -19.11
N ASP A 169 7.85 -7.52 -20.41
CA ASP A 169 9.12 -7.46 -21.12
C ASP A 169 9.52 -6.00 -21.47
N ASN A 170 8.57 -5.07 -21.42
CA ASN A 170 8.79 -3.65 -21.68
C ASN A 170 9.04 -2.82 -20.42
N VAL A 171 8.82 -3.40 -19.23
CA VAL A 171 8.92 -2.70 -17.95
C VAL A 171 9.81 -3.47 -16.97
N TYR A 172 10.30 -2.77 -15.95
CA TYR A 172 10.90 -3.39 -14.79
C TYR A 172 10.02 -3.17 -13.55
N ILE A 173 9.76 -4.22 -12.78
CA ILE A 173 8.80 -4.19 -11.67
C ILE A 173 9.50 -4.61 -10.39
N THR A 174 9.35 -3.83 -9.32
CA THR A 174 9.85 -4.16 -7.99
C THR A 174 8.94 -3.57 -6.90
N ASN A 175 9.36 -3.69 -5.64
CA ASN A 175 8.70 -3.09 -4.49
C ASN A 175 9.69 -2.27 -3.66
N MET A 176 9.17 -1.30 -2.89
CA MET A 176 9.95 -0.57 -1.89
C MET A 176 10.57 -1.52 -0.86
N LEU A 177 9.81 -2.52 -0.40
CA LEU A 177 10.28 -3.58 0.47
C LEU A 177 10.43 -4.89 -0.31
N ALA A 178 11.52 -5.61 -0.06
CA ALA A 178 11.75 -6.92 -0.66
C ALA A 178 11.14 -8.08 0.13
N TRP A 179 10.61 -7.82 1.32
CA TRP A 179 10.08 -8.85 2.23
C TRP A 179 8.65 -8.52 2.65
N ARG A 180 7.82 -9.56 2.67
CA ARG A 180 6.41 -9.44 3.01
C ARG A 180 6.21 -9.08 4.48
N PRO A 181 5.46 -8.00 4.81
CA PRO A 181 5.01 -7.75 6.18
C PRO A 181 4.02 -8.82 6.66
N PRO A 182 4.13 -9.30 7.92
CA PRO A 182 3.22 -10.30 8.46
C PRO A 182 1.76 -9.88 8.34
N GLY A 183 0.91 -10.79 7.85
CA GLY A 183 -0.51 -10.52 7.65
C GLY A 183 -0.85 -9.47 6.59
N ASN A 184 0.07 -9.17 5.67
CA ASN A 184 -0.06 -8.09 4.66
C ASN A 184 -0.36 -6.72 5.28
N ARG A 185 0.09 -6.45 6.51
CA ARG A 185 -0.06 -5.11 7.11
C ARG A 185 0.75 -4.07 6.35
N LYS A 186 0.41 -2.82 6.51
CA LYS A 186 1.25 -1.72 6.01
C LYS A 186 2.64 -1.76 6.66
N PRO A 187 3.71 -1.46 5.90
CA PRO A 187 5.05 -1.29 6.44
C PRO A 187 5.12 -0.19 7.50
N THR A 188 5.98 -0.35 8.47
CA THR A 188 6.30 0.72 9.41
C THR A 188 7.28 1.71 8.78
N ALA A 189 7.33 2.93 9.31
CA ALA A 189 8.32 3.94 8.88
C ALA A 189 9.76 3.44 9.06
N GLU A 190 10.02 2.66 10.13
CA GLU A 190 11.32 2.07 10.41
C GLU A 190 11.72 1.03 9.36
N GLU A 191 10.81 0.13 8.98
CA GLU A 191 11.02 -0.87 7.93
C GLU A 191 11.28 -0.22 6.57
N THR A 192 10.51 0.82 6.25
CA THR A 192 10.69 1.60 5.03
C THR A 192 12.05 2.30 4.99
N THR A 193 12.44 2.98 6.08
CA THR A 193 13.73 3.69 6.18
C THR A 193 14.90 2.73 6.02
N MET A 194 14.81 1.52 6.59
CA MET A 194 15.83 0.49 6.51
C MET A 194 15.99 -0.06 5.09
N CYS A 195 14.90 -0.19 4.33
CA CYS A 195 14.93 -0.69 2.95
C CYS A 195 15.23 0.39 1.90
N LEU A 196 15.07 1.67 2.24
CA LEU A 196 15.26 2.78 1.32
C LEU A 196 16.62 2.81 0.60
N PRO A 197 17.76 2.48 1.22
CA PRO A 197 19.04 2.43 0.52
C PRO A 197 19.06 1.41 -0.63
N PHE A 198 18.42 0.26 -0.44
CA PHE A 198 18.37 -0.79 -1.46
C PHE A 198 17.52 -0.38 -2.66
N ILE A 199 16.33 0.18 -2.45
CA ILE A 199 15.49 0.61 -3.59
C ILE A 199 16.13 1.79 -4.34
N ARG A 200 16.82 2.70 -3.66
CA ARG A 200 17.57 3.77 -4.33
C ARG A 200 18.63 3.20 -5.25
N ARG A 201 19.43 2.25 -4.74
CA ARG A 201 20.45 1.59 -5.54
C ARG A 201 19.85 0.80 -6.70
N HIS A 202 18.73 0.15 -6.47
CA HIS A 202 17.98 -0.57 -7.50
C HIS A 202 17.57 0.34 -8.66
N ILE A 203 17.01 1.52 -8.35
CA ILE A 203 16.64 2.55 -9.35
C ILE A 203 17.88 3.05 -10.10
N GLU A 204 19.00 3.32 -9.38
CA GLU A 204 20.26 3.74 -10.00
C GLU A 204 20.81 2.71 -11.00
N LEU A 205 20.70 1.41 -10.67
CA LEU A 205 21.22 0.33 -11.52
C LEU A 205 20.32 0.04 -12.73
N VAL A 206 19.00 0.17 -12.60
CA VAL A 206 18.06 0.06 -13.74
C VAL A 206 18.11 1.31 -14.59
N ALA A 207 18.34 2.48 -14.00
CA ALA A 207 18.42 3.79 -14.65
C ALA A 207 17.24 4.06 -15.61
N PRO A 208 15.97 3.97 -15.15
CA PRO A 208 14.82 4.29 -15.99
C PRO A 208 14.83 5.77 -16.44
N ASP A 209 14.11 6.07 -17.56
CA ASP A 209 14.01 7.43 -18.13
C ASP A 209 13.20 8.42 -17.25
#